data_06b6b52f3643edf69662674cd94ea75d
#
_entry.id   06b6b52f3643edf69662674cd94ea75d
#
_cell.length_a   1.000
_cell.length_b   1.000
_cell.length_c   1.000
_cell.angle_alpha   90.00
_cell.angle_beta   90.00
_cell.angle_gamma   90.00
#
_symmetry.space_group_name_H-M   'P 1'
#
loop_
_entity.id
_entity.type
_entity.pdbx_description
1 polymer ?
#
loop_
_entity_poly.entity_id
_entity_poly.type
_entity_poly.pdbx_seq_one_letter_code
_entity_poly.pdbx_strand_id
1 'polypeptide(L)'
;MRLFVVPLVMLATCVAHAEPIVVAGMGTLGCATLTAQAPPGSGYGQSSLTMAVFSWVQGYLSAWNVVGIMQSGRFADLTSISTNEQWAHIVGFCQRNPDGFVLDAAREILATRLKMETGAALNR
;
A
#
# COMPACT_ATOMS: atom_id res chain seq x y z
N MET A 1 -53.01 23.79 36.33
CA MET A 1 -52.48 23.48 35.03
C MET A 1 -50.97 23.72 35.07
N ARG A 2 -50.15 22.64 35.25
CA ARG A 2 -48.68 22.75 35.37
C ARG A 2 -48.07 22.36 34.01
N LEU A 3 -47.48 23.33 33.32
CA LEU A 3 -46.72 23.10 32.08
C LEU A 3 -45.37 22.46 32.45
N PHE A 4 -45.16 21.20 32.02
CA PHE A 4 -43.85 20.55 32.04
C PHE A 4 -43.07 20.99 30.79
N VAL A 5 -42.04 21.77 31.00
CA VAL A 5 -41.04 22.10 29.95
C VAL A 5 -40.04 20.96 29.93
N VAL A 6 -40.05 20.16 28.86
CA VAL A 6 -39.06 19.10 28.62
C VAL A 6 -37.86 19.74 27.93
N PRO A 7 -36.64 19.70 28.49
CA PRO A 7 -35.45 20.20 27.80
C PRO A 7 -35.08 19.23 26.67
N LEU A 8 -35.06 19.76 25.46
CA LEU A 8 -34.56 19.06 24.27
C LEU A 8 -33.02 19.04 24.31
N VAL A 9 -32.46 17.91 24.71
CA VAL A 9 -30.98 17.71 24.68
C VAL A 9 -30.58 17.40 23.21
N MET A 10 -29.98 18.39 22.55
CA MET A 10 -29.33 18.17 21.24
C MET A 10 -28.03 17.38 21.47
N LEU A 11 -28.04 16.11 21.10
CA LEU A 11 -26.81 15.32 20.96
C LEU A 11 -26.08 15.79 19.69
N ALA A 12 -25.02 16.56 19.88
CA ALA A 12 -24.07 16.87 18.81
C ALA A 12 -23.28 15.58 18.50
N THR A 13 -23.61 14.91 17.42
CA THR A 13 -22.82 13.80 16.88
C THR A 13 -21.52 14.39 16.27
N CYS A 14 -20.40 14.24 16.97
CA CYS A 14 -19.08 14.46 16.39
C CYS A 14 -18.85 13.41 15.30
N VAL A 15 -19.02 13.78 14.04
CA VAL A 15 -18.56 12.99 12.89
C VAL A 15 -17.04 13.10 12.88
N ALA A 16 -16.34 12.08 13.34
CA ALA A 16 -14.90 11.97 13.17
C ALA A 16 -14.62 11.87 11.68
N HIS A 17 -14.16 12.95 11.06
CA HIS A 17 -13.60 12.92 9.72
C HIS A 17 -12.25 12.22 9.83
N ALA A 18 -12.17 10.97 9.34
CA ALA A 18 -10.89 10.34 9.08
C ALA A 18 -10.24 11.16 7.96
N GLU A 19 -9.11 11.84 8.26
CA GLU A 19 -8.35 12.51 7.21
C GLU A 19 -7.91 11.49 6.17
N PRO A 20 -8.09 11.76 4.87
CA PRO A 20 -7.65 10.85 3.83
C PRO A 20 -6.14 10.70 3.91
N ILE A 21 -5.65 9.46 3.97
CA ILE A 21 -4.22 9.18 3.86
C ILE A 21 -3.78 9.61 2.46
N VAL A 22 -3.05 10.71 2.37
CA VAL A 22 -2.52 11.23 1.11
C VAL A 22 -1.27 10.44 0.75
N VAL A 23 -1.39 9.60 -0.26
CA VAL A 23 -0.24 8.93 -0.89
C VAL A 23 0.21 9.79 -2.07
N ALA A 24 1.50 10.14 -2.10
CA ALA A 24 2.10 10.95 -3.16
C ALA A 24 3.02 10.10 -4.05
N GLY A 25 3.35 10.63 -5.22
CA GLY A 25 4.30 10.02 -6.15
C GLY A 25 3.73 8.87 -6.98
N MET A 26 4.58 7.92 -7.35
CA MET A 26 4.22 6.84 -8.28
C MET A 26 3.14 5.88 -7.76
N GLY A 27 2.85 5.90 -6.47
CA GLY A 27 1.75 5.12 -5.90
C GLY A 27 0.38 5.52 -6.42
N THR A 28 0.20 6.77 -6.84
CA THR A 28 -1.06 7.28 -7.43
C THR A 28 -1.14 7.10 -8.93
N LEU A 29 -0.11 6.51 -9.57
CA LEU A 29 -0.16 6.20 -11.00
C LEU A 29 -1.21 5.11 -11.24
N GLY A 30 -2.14 5.37 -12.18
CA GLY A 30 -3.16 4.41 -12.57
C GLY A 30 -2.56 3.21 -13.31
N CYS A 31 -3.11 2.04 -13.02
CA CYS A 31 -2.68 0.78 -13.63
C CYS A 31 -2.78 0.78 -15.17
N ALA A 32 -3.83 1.36 -15.73
CA ALA A 32 -3.98 1.50 -17.18
C ALA A 32 -2.81 2.29 -17.82
N THR A 33 -2.37 3.36 -17.14
CA THR A 33 -1.22 4.16 -17.60
C THR A 33 0.09 3.37 -17.53
N LEU A 34 0.31 2.64 -16.44
CA LEU A 34 1.50 1.81 -16.29
C LEU A 34 1.56 0.72 -17.37
N THR A 35 0.48 -0.02 -17.58
CA THR A 35 0.45 -1.14 -18.55
C THR A 35 0.57 -0.68 -20.00
N ALA A 36 0.11 0.54 -20.33
CA ALA A 36 0.30 1.14 -21.66
C ALA A 36 1.78 1.44 -21.96
N GLN A 37 2.60 1.73 -20.93
CA GLN A 37 4.01 2.10 -21.06
C GLN A 37 4.97 0.97 -20.64
N ALA A 38 4.47 -0.04 -19.97
CA ALA A 38 5.20 -1.23 -19.55
C ALA A 38 4.46 -2.49 -20.03
N PRO A 39 4.57 -2.84 -21.33
CA PRO A 39 3.91 -4.03 -21.86
C PRO A 39 4.41 -5.30 -21.16
N PRO A 40 3.62 -6.39 -21.21
CA PRO A 40 3.99 -7.67 -20.63
C PRO A 40 5.39 -8.12 -21.05
N GLY A 41 6.19 -8.57 -20.09
CA GLY A 41 7.58 -8.99 -20.34
C GLY A 41 8.61 -7.86 -20.34
N SER A 42 8.18 -6.59 -20.19
CA SER A 42 9.12 -5.48 -20.00
C SER A 42 9.78 -5.56 -18.63
N GLY A 43 11.09 -5.22 -18.56
CA GLY A 43 11.80 -5.10 -17.29
C GLY A 43 11.58 -3.74 -16.62
N TYR A 44 11.76 -3.66 -15.31
CA TYR A 44 11.62 -2.40 -14.57
C TYR A 44 12.66 -1.34 -14.96
N GLY A 45 13.77 -1.73 -15.58
CA GLY A 45 14.84 -0.83 -16.02
C GLY A 45 14.71 -0.30 -17.44
N GLN A 46 13.62 -0.59 -18.17
CA GLN A 46 13.51 -0.25 -19.60
C GLN A 46 13.18 1.22 -19.89
N SER A 47 12.63 1.94 -18.90
CA SER A 47 12.34 3.37 -19.04
C SER A 47 12.47 4.08 -17.69
N SER A 48 12.56 5.41 -17.74
CA SER A 48 12.56 6.23 -16.53
C SER A 48 11.26 6.04 -15.70
N LEU A 49 10.13 5.86 -16.37
CA LEU A 49 8.86 5.60 -15.68
C LEU A 49 8.90 4.27 -14.94
N THR A 50 9.30 3.17 -15.60
CA THR A 50 9.33 1.84 -14.98
C THR A 50 10.31 1.79 -13.80
N MET A 51 11.47 2.45 -13.94
CA MET A 51 12.43 2.62 -12.84
C MET A 51 11.84 3.42 -11.67
N ALA A 52 11.17 4.54 -11.96
CA ALA A 52 10.56 5.37 -10.92
C ALA A 52 9.45 4.63 -10.17
N VAL A 53 8.59 3.91 -10.88
CA VAL A 53 7.54 3.07 -10.28
C VAL A 53 8.15 2.01 -9.39
N PHE A 54 9.13 1.26 -9.90
CA PHE A 54 9.75 0.18 -9.13
C PHE A 54 10.45 0.70 -7.88
N SER A 55 11.23 1.78 -8.02
CA SER A 55 11.92 2.41 -6.88
C SER A 55 10.95 2.91 -5.82
N TRP A 56 9.83 3.51 -6.25
CA TRP A 56 8.79 3.96 -5.32
C TRP A 56 8.18 2.77 -4.56
N VAL A 57 7.85 1.68 -5.26
CA VAL A 57 7.30 0.47 -4.61
C VAL A 57 8.30 -0.11 -3.62
N GLN A 58 9.59 -0.21 -3.98
CA GLN A 58 10.63 -0.69 -3.06
C GLN A 58 10.72 0.18 -1.80
N GLY A 59 10.67 1.50 -1.95
CA GLY A 59 10.66 2.44 -0.82
C GLY A 59 9.43 2.24 0.08
N TYR A 60 8.25 2.11 -0.51
CA TYR A 60 7.00 1.87 0.21
C TYR A 60 7.05 0.55 1.00
N LEU A 61 7.45 -0.55 0.37
CA LEU A 61 7.55 -1.86 1.01
C LEU A 61 8.59 -1.87 2.14
N SER A 62 9.72 -1.21 1.93
CA SER A 62 10.78 -1.08 2.94
C SER A 62 10.32 -0.26 4.15
N ALA A 63 9.67 0.88 3.92
CA ALA A 63 9.12 1.71 4.98
C ALA A 63 8.05 0.95 5.79
N TRP A 64 7.18 0.21 5.10
CA TRP A 64 6.17 -0.63 5.76
C TRP A 64 6.83 -1.70 6.64
N ASN A 65 7.89 -2.37 6.17
CA ASN A 65 8.63 -3.36 6.94
C ASN A 65 9.26 -2.75 8.20
N VAL A 66 9.90 -1.58 8.07
CA VAL A 66 10.51 -0.91 9.24
C VAL A 66 9.45 -0.61 10.31
N VAL A 67 8.34 -0.01 9.92
CA VAL A 67 7.24 0.32 10.86
C VAL A 67 6.59 -0.94 11.40
N GLY A 68 6.32 -1.93 10.55
CA GLY A 68 5.68 -3.19 10.92
C GLY A 68 6.49 -3.99 11.94
N ILE A 69 7.80 -4.11 11.73
CA ILE A 69 8.71 -4.77 12.71
C ILE A 69 8.69 -4.03 14.03
N MET A 70 8.84 -2.70 14.01
CA MET A 70 8.90 -1.90 15.25
C MET A 70 7.60 -1.95 16.06
N GLN A 71 6.43 -2.00 15.39
CA GLN A 71 5.14 -1.93 16.08
C GLN A 71 4.57 -3.29 16.45
N SER A 72 4.78 -4.32 15.65
CA SER A 72 4.08 -5.60 15.79
C SER A 72 4.90 -6.84 15.45
N GLY A 73 6.17 -6.70 15.09
CA GLY A 73 7.01 -7.80 14.62
C GLY A 73 6.56 -8.37 13.25
N ARG A 74 5.72 -7.65 12.51
CA ARG A 74 5.21 -8.07 11.20
C ARG A 74 6.04 -7.47 10.09
N PHE A 75 6.35 -8.27 9.08
CA PHE A 75 7.09 -7.81 7.90
C PHE A 75 6.69 -8.62 6.66
N ALA A 76 6.88 -8.02 5.50
CA ALA A 76 6.79 -8.74 4.23
C ALA A 76 8.16 -9.29 3.84
N ASP A 77 8.26 -10.61 3.63
CA ASP A 77 9.50 -11.25 3.19
C ASP A 77 9.76 -10.94 1.70
N LEU A 78 10.50 -9.86 1.47
CA LEU A 78 10.89 -9.41 0.14
C LEU A 78 12.11 -10.15 -0.42
N THR A 79 12.82 -10.91 0.43
CA THR A 79 14.02 -11.66 0.01
C THR A 79 13.68 -12.99 -0.65
N SER A 80 12.45 -13.47 -0.48
CA SER A 80 11.97 -14.73 -1.04
C SER A 80 11.59 -14.63 -2.53
N ILE A 81 11.61 -13.43 -3.11
CA ILE A 81 11.32 -13.18 -4.53
C ILE A 81 12.35 -12.23 -5.12
N SER A 82 12.78 -12.50 -6.34
CA SER A 82 13.69 -11.61 -7.07
C SER A 82 13.03 -10.27 -7.44
N THR A 83 13.85 -9.27 -7.75
CA THR A 83 13.37 -7.96 -8.22
C THR A 83 12.54 -8.08 -9.51
N ASN A 84 12.91 -8.99 -10.41
CA ASN A 84 12.14 -9.25 -11.63
C ASN A 84 10.76 -9.87 -11.32
N GLU A 85 10.67 -10.78 -10.35
CA GLU A 85 9.39 -11.34 -9.93
C GLU A 85 8.52 -10.29 -9.24
N GLN A 86 9.11 -9.41 -8.41
CA GLN A 86 8.38 -8.29 -7.82
C GLN A 86 7.83 -7.35 -8.91
N TRP A 87 8.63 -7.05 -9.93
CA TRP A 87 8.18 -6.24 -11.06
C TRP A 87 7.06 -6.92 -11.85
N ALA A 88 7.22 -8.21 -12.16
CA ALA A 88 6.19 -9.01 -12.83
C ALA A 88 4.88 -9.04 -12.05
N HIS A 89 4.95 -9.06 -10.71
CA HIS A 89 3.79 -8.98 -9.83
C HIS A 89 3.06 -7.63 -9.98
N ILE A 90 3.80 -6.50 -9.97
CA ILE A 90 3.23 -5.16 -10.15
C ILE A 90 2.51 -5.05 -11.50
N VAL A 91 3.18 -5.43 -12.58
CA VAL A 91 2.59 -5.37 -13.93
C VAL A 91 1.40 -6.32 -14.06
N GLY A 92 1.52 -7.54 -13.55
CA GLY A 92 0.44 -8.54 -13.56
C GLY A 92 -0.79 -8.10 -12.76
N PHE A 93 -0.59 -7.46 -11.58
CA PHE A 93 -1.69 -6.86 -10.84
C PHE A 93 -2.40 -5.80 -11.69
N CYS A 94 -1.63 -4.89 -12.27
CA CYS A 94 -2.18 -3.79 -13.06
C CYS A 94 -2.91 -4.26 -14.33
N GLN A 95 -2.47 -5.36 -14.95
CA GLN A 95 -3.19 -5.98 -16.07
C GLN A 95 -4.57 -6.51 -15.68
N ARG A 96 -4.67 -7.09 -14.47
CA ARG A 96 -5.94 -7.62 -13.95
C ARG A 96 -6.86 -6.53 -13.39
N ASN A 97 -6.28 -5.38 -13.02
CA ASN A 97 -6.98 -4.28 -12.35
C ASN A 97 -6.68 -2.94 -13.03
N PRO A 98 -7.17 -2.71 -14.26
CA PRO A 98 -6.85 -1.50 -15.03
C PRO A 98 -7.32 -0.21 -14.36
N ASP A 99 -8.37 -0.26 -13.54
CA ASP A 99 -8.90 0.87 -12.77
C ASP A 99 -8.20 1.07 -11.42
N GLY A 100 -7.26 0.20 -11.05
CA GLY A 100 -6.47 0.27 -9.83
C GLY A 100 -5.27 1.20 -9.94
N PHE A 101 -4.47 1.23 -8.88
CA PHE A 101 -3.27 2.05 -8.77
C PHE A 101 -2.03 1.20 -8.44
N VAL A 102 -0.84 1.74 -8.72
CA VAL A 102 0.44 1.12 -8.33
C VAL A 102 0.50 0.82 -6.82
N LEU A 103 -0.08 1.69 -5.99
CA LEU A 103 -0.19 1.45 -4.55
C LEU A 103 -0.92 0.15 -4.23
N ASP A 104 -1.96 -0.18 -4.98
CA ASP A 104 -2.75 -1.40 -4.72
C ASP A 104 -1.93 -2.65 -5.06
N ALA A 105 -1.11 -2.59 -6.13
CA ALA A 105 -0.15 -3.65 -6.44
C ALA A 105 0.90 -3.84 -5.32
N ALA A 106 1.41 -2.74 -4.76
CA ALA A 106 2.33 -2.80 -3.63
C ALA A 106 1.68 -3.42 -2.38
N ARG A 107 0.41 -3.09 -2.10
CA ARG A 107 -0.36 -3.68 -1.01
C ARG A 107 -0.62 -5.18 -1.20
N GLU A 108 -0.85 -5.63 -2.43
CA GLU A 108 -0.99 -7.06 -2.72
C GLU A 108 0.31 -7.82 -2.44
N ILE A 109 1.48 -7.25 -2.79
CA ILE A 109 2.78 -7.84 -2.42
C ILE A 109 2.89 -7.96 -0.90
N LEU A 110 2.57 -6.91 -0.13
CA LEU A 110 2.57 -6.98 1.34
C LEU A 110 1.67 -8.10 1.85
N ALA A 111 0.43 -8.17 1.38
CA ALA A 111 -0.54 -9.15 1.84
C ALA A 111 -0.11 -10.60 1.56
N THR A 112 0.51 -10.85 0.41
CA THR A 112 0.95 -12.19 -0.01
C THR A 112 2.28 -12.64 0.64
N ARG A 113 3.09 -11.69 1.16
CA ARG A 113 4.42 -11.95 1.72
C ARG A 113 4.52 -11.71 3.22
N LEU A 114 3.40 -11.44 3.87
CA LEU A 114 3.37 -11.11 5.29
C LEU A 114 3.83 -12.27 6.16
N LYS A 115 4.78 -12.00 7.05
CA LYS A 115 5.30 -12.92 8.07
C LYS A 115 5.33 -12.25 9.44
N MET A 116 5.46 -13.06 10.48
CA MET A 116 5.72 -12.62 11.85
C MET A 116 7.17 -12.91 12.19
N GLU A 117 7.83 -11.96 12.81
CA GLU A 117 9.15 -12.20 13.39
C GLU A 117 9.01 -13.20 14.54
N THR A 118 9.72 -14.32 14.46
CA THR A 118 9.80 -15.26 15.57
C THR A 118 10.82 -14.70 16.58
N GLY A 119 10.43 -14.63 17.87
CA GLY A 119 11.13 -13.91 18.95
C GLY A 119 12.64 -14.13 19.14
N ALA A 120 13.30 -14.93 18.29
CA ALA A 120 14.75 -15.08 18.27
C ALA A 120 15.50 -13.90 17.63
N ALA A 121 14.84 -13.03 16.88
CA ALA A 121 15.46 -11.91 16.16
C ALA A 121 15.45 -10.59 16.96
N LEU A 122 14.68 -10.48 18.03
CA LEU A 122 14.58 -9.29 18.89
C LEU A 122 15.76 -9.12 19.85
N ASN A 123 16.70 -10.06 19.90
CA ASN A 123 17.86 -10.06 20.81
C ASN A 123 19.20 -9.75 20.10
N ARG A 124 19.18 -9.04 18.97
CA ARG A 124 20.41 -8.59 18.29
C ARG A 124 20.58 -7.09 18.38
#